data_1f1ce763cbf333e7074073784af3ae6f
#
_entry.id   1f1ce763cbf333e7074073784af3ae6f
#
_cell.length_a   1.000
_cell.length_b   1.000
_cell.length_c   1.000
_cell.angle_alpha   90.00
_cell.angle_beta   90.00
_cell.angle_gamma   90.00
#
_symmetry.space_group_name_H-M   'P 1'
#
loop_
_entity.id
_entity.type
_entity.pdbx_description
1 polymer ?
#
loop_
_entity_poly.entity_id
_entity_poly.type
_entity_poly.pdbx_seq_one_letter_code
_entity_poly.pdbx_strand_id
1 'polypeptide(L)'
;DLVRSRGLGDVYKRQAPKNCIFTTNTSYMLASMFAEDSGRPEKFCAFHFHDVFYSRVVDIMPHPHTDPTLIPILEDLGRKLNQVPVLVKRENPGYIFNTMLMALIGAAGKLLTGEVASVEDIDRSWMVNFHMQMGPFGILDSIGLDTAWHVTHNMTDRASVAFAALLKTYIDQGKLGEKTGEGFYKYPNPAYRNPDFIV
;
A
#
# COMPACT_ATOMS: atom_id res chain seq x y z
N ASP A 1 0.74 21.47 -14.25
CA ASP A 1 -0.20 20.39 -14.60
C ASP A 1 -1.38 20.19 -13.64
N LEU A 2 -1.31 20.66 -12.41
CA LEU A 2 -2.45 20.64 -11.45
C LEU A 2 -3.68 21.42 -11.95
N VAL A 3 -3.50 22.47 -12.75
CA VAL A 3 -4.60 23.26 -13.34
C VAL A 3 -5.31 22.47 -14.45
N ARG A 4 -4.59 21.64 -15.18
CA ARG A 4 -5.14 20.81 -16.28
C ARG A 4 -5.95 19.63 -15.73
N SER A 5 -5.51 19.03 -14.62
CA SER A 5 -6.24 17.96 -13.94
C SER A 5 -7.53 18.47 -13.26
N ARG A 6 -7.53 19.70 -12.71
CA ARG A 6 -8.75 20.33 -12.19
C ARG A 6 -9.80 20.53 -13.27
N GLY A 7 -9.42 20.98 -14.47
CA GLY A 7 -10.34 21.17 -15.60
C GLY A 7 -11.00 19.86 -16.05
N LEU A 8 -10.26 18.74 -16.11
CA LEU A 8 -10.80 17.43 -16.45
C LEU A 8 -11.78 16.92 -15.38
N GLY A 9 -11.45 17.08 -14.09
CA GLY A 9 -12.33 16.73 -12.99
C GLY A 9 -13.69 17.44 -13.08
N ASP A 10 -13.71 18.72 -13.42
CA ASP A 10 -14.94 19.50 -13.60
C ASP A 10 -15.77 19.03 -14.80
N VAL A 11 -15.14 18.61 -15.88
CA VAL A 11 -15.84 18.03 -17.05
C VAL A 11 -16.53 16.72 -16.66
N TYR A 12 -15.83 15.80 -16.01
CA TYR A 12 -16.41 14.52 -15.59
C TYR A 12 -17.57 14.68 -14.62
N LYS A 13 -17.45 15.60 -13.66
CA LYS A 13 -18.52 15.94 -12.71
C LYS A 13 -19.82 16.35 -13.41
N ARG A 14 -19.72 17.18 -14.46
CA ARG A 14 -20.88 17.69 -15.20
C ARG A 14 -21.49 16.66 -16.11
N GLN A 15 -20.68 15.77 -16.68
CA GLN A 15 -21.12 14.74 -17.64
C GLN A 15 -21.67 13.49 -16.96
N ALA A 16 -21.19 13.17 -15.76
CA ALA A 16 -21.65 11.99 -15.05
C ALA A 16 -23.13 12.13 -14.59
N PRO A 17 -23.95 11.08 -14.77
CA PRO A 17 -25.32 11.08 -14.27
C PRO A 17 -25.41 11.46 -12.79
N LYS A 18 -26.52 12.09 -12.36
CA LYS A 18 -26.70 12.55 -10.98
C LYS A 18 -26.63 11.42 -9.94
N ASN A 19 -26.94 10.20 -10.33
CA ASN A 19 -26.89 9.02 -9.48
C ASN A 19 -25.54 8.28 -9.53
N CYS A 20 -24.56 8.77 -10.30
CA CYS A 20 -23.24 8.17 -10.40
C CYS A 20 -22.48 8.28 -9.07
N ILE A 21 -21.95 7.16 -8.60
CA ILE A 21 -21.05 7.08 -7.45
C ILE A 21 -19.63 7.37 -7.96
N PHE A 22 -18.93 8.26 -7.29
CA PHE A 22 -17.51 8.50 -7.54
C PHE A 22 -16.66 7.80 -6.50
N THR A 23 -15.58 7.19 -6.94
CA THR A 23 -14.66 6.51 -6.04
C THR A 23 -13.22 6.95 -6.30
N THR A 24 -12.41 6.88 -5.25
CA THR A 24 -10.96 7.07 -5.37
C THR A 24 -10.24 5.76 -5.08
N ASN A 25 -9.18 5.47 -5.86
CA ASN A 25 -8.32 4.30 -5.70
C ASN A 25 -7.00 4.65 -4.98
N THR A 26 -6.95 5.76 -4.24
CA THR A 26 -5.74 6.12 -3.50
C THR A 26 -5.37 5.05 -2.47
N SER A 27 -4.09 4.71 -2.38
CA SER A 27 -3.59 3.67 -1.45
C SER A 27 -3.31 4.20 -0.04
N TYR A 28 -3.34 5.52 0.18
CA TYR A 28 -2.93 6.12 1.45
C TYR A 28 -3.76 7.34 1.86
N MET A 29 -4.19 8.16 0.89
CA MET A 29 -4.89 9.42 1.18
C MET A 29 -6.34 9.17 1.58
N LEU A 30 -6.89 10.06 2.40
CA LEU A 30 -8.27 9.98 2.87
C LEU A 30 -9.27 10.44 1.81
N ALA A 31 -10.42 9.79 1.71
CA ALA A 31 -11.49 10.18 0.80
C ALA A 31 -12.01 11.59 1.09
N SER A 32 -12.07 11.99 2.38
CA SER A 32 -12.48 13.34 2.80
C SER A 32 -11.66 14.46 2.17
N MET A 33 -10.39 14.22 1.80
CA MET A 33 -9.53 15.21 1.16
C MET A 33 -10.02 15.62 -0.24
N PHE A 34 -10.85 14.80 -0.88
CA PHE A 34 -11.32 15.00 -2.27
C PHE A 34 -12.84 15.08 -2.36
N ALA A 35 -13.55 14.84 -1.28
CA ALA A 35 -15.00 14.70 -1.27
C ALA A 35 -15.72 15.93 -1.81
N GLU A 36 -15.39 17.12 -1.32
CA GLU A 36 -15.96 18.40 -1.78
C GLU A 36 -15.64 18.66 -3.25
N ASP A 37 -14.41 18.38 -3.66
CA ASP A 37 -13.98 18.54 -5.05
C ASP A 37 -14.73 17.60 -6.00
N SER A 38 -15.30 16.50 -5.52
CA SER A 38 -16.18 15.61 -6.28
C SER A 38 -17.49 16.30 -6.71
N GLY A 39 -17.92 17.35 -6.01
CA GLY A 39 -19.20 18.05 -6.19
C GLY A 39 -20.42 17.24 -5.78
N ARG A 40 -20.21 16.07 -5.18
CA ARG A 40 -21.25 15.19 -4.62
C ARG A 40 -20.67 14.35 -3.48
N PRO A 41 -20.26 14.98 -2.36
CA PRO A 41 -19.58 14.28 -1.27
C PRO A 41 -20.39 13.09 -0.74
N GLU A 42 -21.70 13.18 -0.69
CA GLU A 42 -22.57 12.09 -0.28
C GLU A 42 -22.48 10.84 -1.16
N LYS A 43 -22.03 11.00 -2.41
CA LYS A 43 -21.83 9.92 -3.41
C LYS A 43 -20.36 9.64 -3.69
N PHE A 44 -19.48 10.01 -2.79
CA PHE A 44 -18.05 9.80 -2.91
C PHE A 44 -17.55 8.83 -1.82
N CYS A 45 -16.69 7.89 -2.20
CA CYS A 45 -16.11 6.90 -1.28
C CYS A 45 -14.74 6.46 -1.78
N ALA A 46 -13.86 6.02 -0.89
CA ALA A 46 -12.70 5.27 -1.32
C ALA A 46 -13.09 3.82 -1.64
N PHE A 47 -12.65 3.35 -2.79
CA PHE A 47 -12.81 1.98 -3.27
C PHE A 47 -11.46 1.55 -3.82
N HIS A 48 -10.59 1.07 -2.90
CA HIS A 48 -9.18 0.87 -3.14
C HIS A 48 -8.87 -0.59 -3.44
N PHE A 49 -8.44 -0.85 -4.67
CA PHE A 49 -7.90 -2.14 -5.07
C PHE A 49 -6.42 -2.21 -4.68
N HIS A 50 -6.03 -3.31 -4.05
CA HIS A 50 -4.63 -3.68 -3.90
C HIS A 50 -4.05 -4.13 -5.25
N ASP A 51 -2.82 -4.65 -5.24
CA ASP A 51 -2.26 -5.23 -6.46
C ASP A 51 -3.14 -6.40 -6.93
N VAL A 52 -3.91 -6.16 -8.01
CA VAL A 52 -4.91 -7.11 -8.53
C VAL A 52 -4.30 -8.41 -9.07
N PHE A 53 -3.00 -8.45 -9.29
CA PHE A 53 -2.30 -9.66 -9.71
C PHE A 53 -1.97 -10.58 -8.53
N TYR A 54 -1.83 -10.04 -7.33
CA TYR A 54 -1.42 -10.79 -6.13
C TYR A 54 -2.47 -10.76 -5.02
N SER A 55 -3.40 -9.82 -5.05
CA SER A 55 -4.41 -9.64 -4.01
C SER A 55 -5.81 -9.59 -4.61
N ARG A 56 -6.76 -10.12 -3.84
CA ARG A 56 -8.19 -10.03 -4.17
C ARG A 56 -8.94 -9.17 -3.17
N VAL A 57 -8.26 -8.30 -2.45
CA VAL A 57 -8.88 -7.39 -1.49
C VAL A 57 -9.21 -6.07 -2.16
N VAL A 58 -10.41 -5.56 -1.87
CA VAL A 58 -10.80 -4.18 -2.16
C VAL A 58 -11.29 -3.52 -0.88
N ASP A 59 -10.63 -2.44 -0.48
CA ASP A 59 -11.05 -1.67 0.68
C ASP A 59 -12.16 -0.70 0.30
N ILE A 60 -13.17 -0.62 1.16
CA ILE A 60 -14.24 0.38 1.10
C ILE A 60 -14.08 1.29 2.31
N MET A 61 -13.71 2.55 2.10
CA MET A 61 -13.51 3.51 3.18
C MET A 61 -14.36 4.75 2.93
N PRO A 62 -15.57 4.82 3.57
CA PRO A 62 -16.38 6.00 3.54
C PRO A 62 -15.72 7.14 4.33
N HIS A 63 -16.02 8.38 3.93
CA HIS A 63 -15.74 9.56 4.73
C HIS A 63 -17.00 10.02 5.49
N PRO A 64 -16.91 11.01 6.42
CA PRO A 64 -18.02 11.37 7.29
C PRO A 64 -19.34 11.77 6.60
N HIS A 65 -19.28 12.22 5.34
CA HIS A 65 -20.44 12.64 4.56
C HIS A 65 -20.88 11.63 3.49
N THR A 66 -20.21 10.47 3.39
CA THR A 66 -20.61 9.42 2.46
C THR A 66 -22.00 8.88 2.87
N ASP A 67 -22.93 8.78 1.92
CA ASP A 67 -24.21 8.12 2.14
C ASP A 67 -24.01 6.64 2.50
N PRO A 68 -24.45 6.17 3.69
CA PRO A 68 -24.27 4.78 4.10
C PRO A 68 -24.85 3.76 3.14
N THR A 69 -25.84 4.13 2.34
CA THR A 69 -26.46 3.24 1.35
C THR A 69 -25.50 2.84 0.22
N LEU A 70 -24.39 3.56 0.05
CA LEU A 70 -23.36 3.21 -0.95
C LEU A 70 -22.57 1.97 -0.55
N ILE A 71 -22.42 1.71 0.76
CA ILE A 71 -21.56 0.62 1.24
C ILE A 71 -22.00 -0.73 0.68
N PRO A 72 -23.28 -1.18 0.83
CA PRO A 72 -23.72 -2.45 0.28
C PRO A 72 -23.62 -2.50 -1.28
N ILE A 73 -23.75 -1.36 -1.96
CA ILE A 73 -23.60 -1.29 -3.42
C ILE A 73 -22.14 -1.56 -3.82
N LEU A 74 -21.19 -0.93 -3.12
CA LEU A 74 -19.76 -1.12 -3.39
C LEU A 74 -19.28 -2.52 -2.96
N GLU A 75 -19.81 -3.07 -1.88
CA GLU A 75 -19.53 -4.46 -1.49
C GLU A 75 -20.01 -5.45 -2.56
N ASP A 76 -21.24 -5.28 -3.07
CA ASP A 76 -21.76 -6.14 -4.13
C ASP A 76 -20.94 -6.00 -5.42
N LEU A 77 -20.56 -4.77 -5.79
CA LEU A 77 -19.66 -4.52 -6.92
C LEU A 77 -18.31 -5.21 -6.72
N GLY A 78 -17.71 -5.10 -5.55
CA GLY A 78 -16.45 -5.77 -5.22
C GLY A 78 -16.55 -7.29 -5.43
N ARG A 79 -17.62 -7.90 -4.91
CA ARG A 79 -17.85 -9.37 -5.09
C ARG A 79 -18.05 -9.73 -6.56
N LYS A 80 -18.79 -8.94 -7.32
CA LYS A 80 -18.99 -9.14 -8.78
C LYS A 80 -17.69 -9.02 -9.57
N LEU A 81 -16.76 -8.21 -9.09
CA LEU A 81 -15.41 -8.08 -9.65
C LEU A 81 -14.44 -9.16 -9.12
N ASN A 82 -14.96 -10.21 -8.47
CA ASN A 82 -14.17 -11.28 -7.88
C ASN A 82 -13.17 -10.79 -6.80
N GLN A 83 -13.50 -9.70 -6.10
CA GLN A 83 -12.75 -9.17 -4.98
C GLN A 83 -13.40 -9.55 -3.64
N VAL A 84 -12.61 -9.48 -2.59
CA VAL A 84 -13.07 -9.59 -1.20
C VAL A 84 -13.20 -8.17 -0.64
N PRO A 85 -14.42 -7.63 -0.51
CA PRO A 85 -14.61 -6.29 0.03
C PRO A 85 -14.34 -6.27 1.53
N VAL A 86 -13.59 -5.27 1.97
CA VAL A 86 -13.25 -5.01 3.37
C VAL A 86 -13.69 -3.61 3.74
N LEU A 87 -14.58 -3.50 4.73
CA LEU A 87 -15.08 -2.21 5.20
C LEU A 87 -14.12 -1.60 6.22
N VAL A 88 -13.60 -0.43 5.91
CA VAL A 88 -12.84 0.44 6.82
C VAL A 88 -13.84 1.40 7.47
N LYS A 89 -14.21 1.15 8.71
CA LYS A 89 -15.31 1.85 9.41
C LYS A 89 -15.07 3.34 9.66
N ARG A 90 -13.80 3.76 9.71
CA ARG A 90 -13.38 5.16 9.89
C ARG A 90 -12.19 5.42 9.00
N GLU A 91 -12.10 6.62 8.47
CA GLU A 91 -10.94 7.02 7.69
C GLU A 91 -9.64 6.80 8.45
N ASN A 92 -8.71 6.11 7.79
CA ASN A 92 -7.38 5.84 8.30
C ASN A 92 -6.37 5.90 7.14
N PRO A 93 -5.32 6.73 7.23
CA PRO A 93 -4.25 6.72 6.23
C PRO A 93 -3.63 5.34 6.12
N GLY A 94 -3.53 4.82 4.89
CA GLY A 94 -3.02 3.45 4.66
C GLY A 94 -4.05 2.35 4.91
N TYR A 95 -5.29 2.69 5.18
CA TYR A 95 -6.39 1.72 5.35
C TYR A 95 -6.07 0.69 6.45
N ILE A 96 -6.46 -0.58 6.25
CA ILE A 96 -6.14 -1.65 7.21
C ILE A 96 -4.80 -2.29 6.86
N PHE A 97 -4.68 -2.80 5.63
CA PHE A 97 -3.52 -3.61 5.24
C PHE A 97 -2.22 -2.79 5.25
N ASN A 98 -2.19 -1.63 4.60
CA ASN A 98 -0.98 -0.82 4.53
C ASN A 98 -0.55 -0.31 5.91
N THR A 99 -1.50 -0.06 6.84
CA THR A 99 -1.18 0.28 8.23
C THR A 99 -0.41 -0.85 8.92
N MET A 100 -0.88 -2.10 8.79
CA MET A 100 -0.20 -3.26 9.37
C MET A 100 1.13 -3.54 8.67
N LEU A 101 1.15 -3.44 7.34
CA LEU A 101 2.35 -3.66 6.53
C LEU A 101 3.46 -2.67 6.89
N MET A 102 3.12 -1.39 7.03
CA MET A 102 4.09 -0.36 7.41
C MET A 102 4.65 -0.57 8.82
N ALA A 103 3.83 -1.05 9.76
CA ALA A 103 4.29 -1.41 11.10
C ALA A 103 5.27 -2.59 11.06
N LEU A 104 4.97 -3.64 10.28
CA LEU A 104 5.86 -4.79 10.09
C LEU A 104 7.20 -4.36 9.48
N ILE A 105 7.16 -3.61 8.39
CA ILE A 105 8.34 -3.12 7.68
C ILE A 105 9.17 -2.18 8.55
N GLY A 106 8.52 -1.28 9.30
CA GLY A 106 9.20 -0.40 10.25
C GLY A 106 9.90 -1.17 11.37
N ALA A 107 9.27 -2.24 11.89
CA ALA A 107 9.88 -3.11 12.89
C ALA A 107 11.10 -3.86 12.31
N ALA A 108 10.98 -4.43 11.12
CA ALA A 108 12.08 -5.11 10.43
C ALA A 108 13.24 -4.15 10.13
N GLY A 109 12.94 -2.95 9.62
CA GLY A 109 13.94 -1.92 9.36
C GLY A 109 14.69 -1.48 10.62
N LYS A 110 14.00 -1.36 11.76
CA LYS A 110 14.62 -1.07 13.06
C LYS A 110 15.57 -2.18 13.52
N LEU A 111 15.20 -3.44 13.34
CA LEU A 111 16.07 -4.57 13.68
C LEU A 111 17.33 -4.56 12.81
N LEU A 112 17.21 -4.33 11.52
CA LEU A 112 18.34 -4.29 10.60
C LEU A 112 19.28 -3.10 10.88
N THR A 113 18.74 -1.89 10.98
CA THR A 113 19.54 -0.67 11.22
C THR A 113 20.12 -0.60 12.63
N GLY A 114 19.55 -1.36 13.57
CA GLY A 114 20.08 -1.56 14.92
C GLY A 114 21.08 -2.71 15.03
N GLU A 115 21.46 -3.33 13.89
CA GLU A 115 22.40 -4.45 13.83
C GLU A 115 22.00 -5.65 14.72
N VAL A 116 20.68 -5.81 14.93
CA VAL A 116 20.14 -6.91 15.77
C VAL A 116 20.21 -8.24 15.04
N ALA A 117 19.94 -8.25 13.72
CA ALA A 117 19.99 -9.43 12.89
C ALA A 117 20.22 -9.07 11.42
N SER A 118 20.63 -10.06 10.61
CA SER A 118 20.75 -9.93 9.16
C SER A 118 19.38 -9.85 8.47
N VAL A 119 19.37 -9.41 7.20
CA VAL A 119 18.16 -9.44 6.34
C VAL A 119 17.57 -10.85 6.30
N GLU A 120 18.43 -11.83 6.07
CA GLU A 120 18.04 -13.25 5.95
C GLU A 120 17.45 -13.79 7.25
N ASP A 121 18.01 -13.45 8.41
CA ASP A 121 17.53 -13.97 9.69
C ASP A 121 16.21 -13.32 10.11
N ILE A 122 16.01 -12.04 9.80
CA ILE A 122 14.74 -11.36 10.06
C ILE A 122 13.64 -12.00 9.18
N ASP A 123 13.91 -12.20 7.90
CA ASP A 123 12.97 -12.83 6.98
C ASP A 123 12.71 -14.29 7.35
N ARG A 124 13.74 -15.07 7.65
CA ARG A 124 13.63 -16.44 8.11
C ARG A 124 12.77 -16.56 9.36
N SER A 125 13.01 -15.71 10.35
CA SER A 125 12.23 -15.69 11.58
C SER A 125 10.73 -15.48 11.31
N TRP A 126 10.39 -14.53 10.43
CA TRP A 126 9.00 -14.30 10.03
C TRP A 126 8.40 -15.48 9.26
N MET A 127 9.13 -15.98 8.26
CA MET A 127 8.68 -17.05 7.38
C MET A 127 8.40 -18.35 8.13
N VAL A 128 9.29 -18.74 9.03
CA VAL A 128 9.14 -20.00 9.79
C VAL A 128 7.99 -19.91 10.79
N ASN A 129 7.88 -18.80 11.53
CA ASN A 129 6.84 -18.65 12.56
C ASN A 129 5.42 -18.54 11.97
N PHE A 130 5.25 -17.96 10.80
CA PHE A 130 3.94 -17.73 10.17
C PHE A 130 3.69 -18.56 8.92
N HIS A 131 4.62 -19.48 8.57
CA HIS A 131 4.53 -20.30 7.36
C HIS A 131 4.34 -19.47 6.07
N MET A 132 5.02 -18.32 6.00
CA MET A 132 4.94 -17.39 4.86
C MET A 132 6.01 -17.73 3.83
N GLN A 133 5.72 -17.43 2.54
CA GLN A 133 6.64 -17.67 1.44
C GLN A 133 7.75 -16.62 1.33
N MET A 134 7.59 -15.46 1.97
CA MET A 134 8.58 -14.38 2.03
C MET A 134 8.46 -13.61 3.33
N GLY A 135 9.56 -13.04 3.76
CA GLY A 135 9.63 -12.18 4.94
C GLY A 135 9.50 -10.69 4.59
N PRO A 136 9.64 -9.81 5.59
CA PRO A 136 9.50 -8.36 5.42
C PRO A 136 10.37 -7.75 4.31
N PHE A 137 11.61 -8.19 4.16
CA PHE A 137 12.52 -7.66 3.12
C PHE A 137 12.23 -8.22 1.73
N GLY A 138 11.79 -9.48 1.63
CA GLY A 138 11.25 -10.02 0.39
C GLY A 138 9.99 -9.26 -0.06
N ILE A 139 9.10 -8.90 0.87
CA ILE A 139 7.92 -8.07 0.60
C ILE A 139 8.36 -6.66 0.14
N LEU A 140 9.36 -6.05 0.79
CA LEU A 140 9.89 -4.75 0.38
C LEU A 140 10.42 -4.76 -1.04
N ASP A 141 11.17 -5.78 -1.43
CA ASP A 141 11.70 -5.93 -2.77
C ASP A 141 10.59 -6.08 -3.83
N SER A 142 9.47 -6.74 -3.49
CA SER A 142 8.33 -6.86 -4.39
C SER A 142 7.56 -5.55 -4.57
N ILE A 143 7.46 -4.73 -3.50
CA ILE A 143 6.81 -3.40 -3.54
C ILE A 143 7.69 -2.39 -4.30
N GLY A 144 8.98 -2.50 -4.13
CA GLY A 144 9.99 -1.58 -4.61
C GLY A 144 10.51 -0.64 -3.51
N LEU A 145 11.85 -0.60 -3.38
CA LEU A 145 12.53 0.15 -2.32
C LEU A 145 12.34 1.67 -2.45
N ASP A 146 12.17 2.16 -3.67
CA ASP A 146 11.81 3.57 -3.95
C ASP A 146 10.41 3.92 -3.41
N THR A 147 9.43 3.04 -3.58
CA THR A 147 8.09 3.21 -3.02
C THR A 147 8.15 3.25 -1.49
N ALA A 148 8.86 2.30 -0.88
CA ALA A 148 9.05 2.26 0.57
C ALA A 148 9.76 3.52 1.09
N TRP A 149 10.77 4.00 0.39
CA TRP A 149 11.48 5.22 0.73
C TRP A 149 10.56 6.44 0.68
N HIS A 150 9.73 6.59 -0.36
CA HIS A 150 8.77 7.69 -0.46
C HIS A 150 7.80 7.77 0.73
N VAL A 151 7.46 6.64 1.32
CA VAL A 151 6.60 6.60 2.51
C VAL A 151 7.39 6.93 3.79
N THR A 152 8.63 6.44 3.91
CA THR A 152 9.40 6.52 5.16
C THR A 152 10.23 7.80 5.31
N HIS A 153 10.68 8.42 4.21
CA HIS A 153 11.62 9.54 4.26
C HIS A 153 11.09 10.81 4.95
N ASN A 154 9.78 10.94 5.07
CA ASN A 154 9.15 12.07 5.77
C ASN A 154 8.90 11.79 7.27
N MET A 155 9.22 10.58 7.74
CA MET A 155 9.10 10.22 9.15
C MET A 155 10.28 10.83 9.93
N THR A 156 10.03 11.22 11.18
CA THR A 156 11.00 11.98 11.99
C THR A 156 11.61 11.19 13.15
N ASP A 157 11.08 10.01 13.44
CA ASP A 157 11.66 9.16 14.46
C ASP A 157 13.00 8.57 14.02
N ARG A 158 13.91 8.37 14.98
CA ARG A 158 15.28 7.94 14.71
C ARG A 158 15.40 6.66 13.89
N ALA A 159 14.51 5.70 14.11
CA ALA A 159 14.57 4.40 13.44
C ALA A 159 14.13 4.53 11.98
N SER A 160 13.06 5.27 11.72
CA SER A 160 12.56 5.55 10.37
C SER A 160 13.58 6.36 9.56
N VAL A 161 14.23 7.36 10.16
CA VAL A 161 15.30 8.13 9.52
C VAL A 161 16.46 7.23 9.12
N ALA A 162 16.93 6.37 10.03
CA ALA A 162 18.02 5.43 9.75
C ALA A 162 17.64 4.44 8.63
N PHE A 163 16.40 3.94 8.67
CA PHE A 163 15.92 3.01 7.66
C PHE A 163 15.75 3.68 6.29
N ALA A 164 15.20 4.90 6.24
CA ALA A 164 15.11 5.68 5.00
C ALA A 164 16.51 5.96 4.40
N ALA A 165 17.50 6.26 5.24
CA ALA A 165 18.88 6.44 4.80
C ALA A 165 19.46 5.15 4.20
N LEU A 166 19.19 4.00 4.82
CA LEU A 166 19.59 2.69 4.28
C LEU A 166 18.92 2.42 2.93
N LEU A 167 17.61 2.60 2.80
CA LEU A 167 16.90 2.42 1.53
C LEU A 167 17.48 3.31 0.43
N LYS A 168 17.85 4.55 0.78
CA LYS A 168 18.46 5.48 -0.17
C LYS A 168 19.77 4.95 -0.74
N THR A 169 20.57 4.24 0.03
CA THR A 169 21.84 3.64 -0.47
C THR A 169 21.60 2.58 -1.54
N TYR A 170 20.53 1.81 -1.45
CA TYR A 170 20.11 0.86 -2.47
C TYR A 170 19.60 1.57 -3.72
N ILE A 171 18.73 2.57 -3.53
CA ILE A 171 18.14 3.35 -4.63
C ILE A 171 19.23 4.03 -5.46
N ASP A 172 20.23 4.64 -4.81
CA ASP A 172 21.34 5.32 -5.49
C ASP A 172 22.22 4.37 -6.32
N GLN A 173 22.17 3.07 -6.01
CA GLN A 173 22.82 2.01 -6.78
C GLN A 173 21.92 1.42 -7.86
N GLY A 174 20.67 1.91 -8.03
CA GLY A 174 19.69 1.36 -8.96
C GLY A 174 19.05 0.04 -8.51
N LYS A 175 19.23 -0.35 -7.24
CA LYS A 175 18.69 -1.59 -6.65
C LYS A 175 17.32 -1.29 -6.05
N LEU A 176 16.28 -1.42 -6.86
CA LEU A 176 14.92 -1.07 -6.45
C LEU A 176 14.06 -2.29 -6.08
N GLY A 177 14.66 -3.48 -5.98
CA GLY A 177 13.98 -4.73 -5.73
C GLY A 177 13.76 -5.58 -6.98
N GLU A 178 12.70 -6.39 -6.97
CA GLU A 178 12.39 -7.34 -8.04
C GLU A 178 12.35 -6.70 -9.43
N LYS A 179 11.78 -5.50 -9.54
CA LYS A 179 11.62 -4.76 -10.82
C LYS A 179 12.93 -4.38 -11.51
N THR A 180 14.04 -4.32 -10.76
CA THR A 180 15.39 -4.03 -11.31
C THR A 180 16.33 -5.23 -11.21
N GLY A 181 15.86 -6.39 -10.74
CA GLY A 181 16.63 -7.60 -10.60
C GLY A 181 17.48 -7.67 -9.33
N GLU A 182 17.57 -6.62 -8.54
CA GLU A 182 18.27 -6.59 -7.26
C GLU A 182 17.64 -5.58 -6.31
N GLY A 183 17.53 -5.96 -5.03
CA GLY A 183 17.17 -5.15 -3.89
C GLY A 183 17.91 -5.65 -2.67
N PHE A 184 17.22 -6.02 -1.60
CA PHE A 184 17.80 -6.79 -0.50
C PHE A 184 18.22 -8.19 -0.96
N TYR A 185 17.50 -8.73 -1.95
CA TYR A 185 17.80 -10.00 -2.60
C TYR A 185 18.12 -9.82 -4.09
N LYS A 186 18.64 -10.89 -4.70
CA LYS A 186 18.87 -10.97 -6.16
C LYS A 186 17.78 -11.79 -6.83
N TYR A 187 17.28 -11.31 -7.95
CA TYR A 187 16.20 -11.91 -8.73
C TYR A 187 16.70 -12.39 -10.09
N PRO A 188 16.08 -13.42 -10.68
CA PRO A 188 14.76 -14.00 -10.35
C PRO A 188 14.76 -15.08 -9.26
N ASN A 189 15.91 -15.46 -8.70
CA ASN A 189 16.04 -16.56 -7.73
C ASN A 189 16.51 -16.02 -6.36
N PRO A 190 15.64 -15.32 -5.61
CA PRO A 190 16.02 -14.79 -4.30
C PRO A 190 16.27 -15.93 -3.30
N ALA A 191 17.24 -15.71 -2.39
CA ALA A 191 17.69 -16.72 -1.45
C ALA A 191 16.54 -17.32 -0.62
N TYR A 192 15.53 -16.53 -0.26
CA TYR A 192 14.39 -17.01 0.51
C TYR A 192 13.48 -18.04 -0.21
N ARG A 193 13.65 -18.22 -1.54
CA ARG A 193 12.96 -19.29 -2.30
C ARG A 193 13.70 -20.63 -2.25
N ASN A 194 14.94 -20.64 -1.77
CA ASN A 194 15.67 -21.90 -1.59
C ASN A 194 15.06 -22.68 -0.41
N PRO A 195 14.71 -23.97 -0.56
CA PRO A 195 14.25 -24.80 0.55
C PRO A 195 15.19 -24.79 1.77
N ASP A 196 16.50 -24.69 1.55
CA ASP A 196 17.50 -24.66 2.63
C ASP A 196 17.51 -23.33 3.40
N PHE A 197 16.80 -22.31 2.95
CA PHE A 197 16.76 -21.01 3.62
C PHE A 197 16.04 -21.08 4.98
N ILE A 198 15.09 -21.99 5.13
CA ILE A 198 14.26 -22.12 6.34
C ILE A 198 14.64 -23.32 7.20
N VAL A 199 15.78 -23.95 6.92
CA VAL A 199 16.29 -25.11 7.66
C VAL A 199 17.36 -24.69 8.66
#